data_9050b573e0b4af65708b5f90d4da9f27
#
_entry.id   9050b573e0b4af65708b5f90d4da9f27
#
_cell.length_a   1.000
_cell.length_b   1.000
_cell.length_c   1.000
_cell.angle_alpha   90.00
_cell.angle_beta   90.00
_cell.angle_gamma   90.00
#
_symmetry.space_group_name_H-M   'P 1'
#
loop_
_entity.id
_entity.type
_entity.pdbx_description
1 polymer ?
#
loop_
_entity_poly.entity_id
_entity_poly.type
_entity_poly.pdbx_seq_one_letter_code
_entity_poly.pdbx_strand_id
1 'polypeptide(L)'
;MSGNNNFSPDDVGVANGNYFGLPFETDQAELVLLSAPWDVTVSYNSGTAEGPEAILAASTQVELRDAHYPEGWRRGIATAAVDPWIAETSERLRTEAERVIAHLEAGGELTDTG
;
A
#
# COMPACT_ATOMS: atom_id res chain seq x y z
N MET A 1 8.83 8.33 21.39
CA MET A 1 10.15 8.03 21.34
C MET A 1 10.43 6.95 20.36
N SER A 2 11.33 7.02 19.72
CA SER A 2 11.59 6.19 18.77
C SER A 2 12.06 4.97 19.18
N GLY A 3 11.95 4.67 19.65
CA GLY A 3 12.24 3.59 19.89
C GLY A 3 13.22 2.67 19.56
N ASN A 4 13.79 2.73 18.67
CA ASN A 4 14.54 1.60 18.28
C ASN A 4 15.99 1.87 18.14
N ASN A 5 16.65 1.93 19.27
CA ASN A 5 18.08 2.09 19.33
C ASN A 5 18.86 0.85 18.85
N ASN A 6 18.16 -0.28 18.67
CA ASN A 6 18.79 -1.52 18.24
C ASN A 6 18.65 -1.78 16.75
N PHE A 7 18.03 -0.87 16.03
CA PHE A 7 17.86 -1.08 14.59
C PHE A 7 19.19 -0.94 13.85
N SER A 8 19.46 -1.85 12.94
CA SER A 8 20.59 -1.76 12.02
C SER A 8 20.10 -2.00 10.59
N PRO A 9 20.55 -1.15 9.64
CA PRO A 9 20.16 -1.34 8.24
C PRO A 9 20.73 -2.61 7.62
N ASP A 10 21.73 -3.22 8.27
CA ASP A 10 22.35 -4.42 7.75
C ASP A 10 21.70 -5.70 8.29
N ASP A 11 20.77 -5.59 9.21
CA ASP A 11 20.07 -6.74 9.76
C ASP A 11 19.02 -7.26 8.80
N VAL A 12 18.60 -8.50 9.02
CA VAL A 12 17.50 -9.08 8.26
C VAL A 12 16.23 -8.27 8.49
N GLY A 13 15.51 -7.96 7.41
CA GLY A 13 14.28 -7.20 7.52
C GLY A 13 13.23 -7.89 8.35
N VAL A 14 12.47 -7.12 9.13
CA VAL A 14 11.46 -7.63 10.04
C VAL A 14 10.10 -7.11 9.61
N ALA A 15 9.12 -8.00 9.57
CA ALA A 15 7.76 -7.61 9.25
C ALA A 15 7.12 -6.95 10.47
N ASN A 16 7.26 -5.65 10.58
CA ASN A 16 6.73 -4.86 11.69
C ASN A 16 5.54 -3.97 11.29
N GLY A 17 4.97 -4.17 10.11
CA GLY A 17 3.87 -3.35 9.62
C GLY A 17 4.30 -2.08 8.90
N ASN A 18 5.60 -1.79 8.85
CA ASN A 18 6.13 -0.63 8.15
C ASN A 18 6.79 -1.04 6.85
N TYR A 19 6.67 -0.19 5.81
CA TYR A 19 7.41 -0.40 4.59
C TYR A 19 8.90 -0.43 4.90
N PHE A 20 9.61 -1.34 4.28
CA PHE A 20 11.04 -1.59 4.46
C PHE A 20 11.41 -2.07 5.86
N GLY A 21 10.45 -2.38 6.72
CA GLY A 21 10.72 -2.75 8.10
C GLY A 21 11.39 -1.66 8.93
N LEU A 22 11.26 -0.39 8.51
CA LEU A 22 11.91 0.71 9.21
C LEU A 22 11.21 1.03 10.54
N PRO A 23 11.98 1.48 11.55
CA PRO A 23 11.44 1.66 12.89
C PRO A 23 10.92 3.07 13.19
N PHE A 24 10.32 3.75 12.20
CA PHE A 24 9.90 5.13 12.38
C PHE A 24 8.39 5.25 12.50
N GLU A 25 7.95 6.10 13.42
CA GLU A 25 6.57 6.53 13.52
C GLU A 25 6.34 7.71 12.58
N THR A 26 5.09 8.01 12.28
CA THR A 26 4.77 9.07 11.30
C THR A 26 5.27 10.44 11.71
N ASP A 27 5.36 10.72 13.00
CA ASP A 27 5.86 12.00 13.50
C ASP A 27 7.39 12.10 13.50
N GLN A 28 8.08 11.00 13.23
CA GLN A 28 9.53 10.95 13.23
C GLN A 28 10.12 10.90 11.82
N ALA A 29 9.29 10.69 10.81
CA ALA A 29 9.75 10.43 9.46
C ALA A 29 9.69 11.67 8.58
N GLU A 30 10.61 11.77 7.64
CA GLU A 30 10.54 12.82 6.62
C GLU A 30 9.58 12.45 5.50
N LEU A 31 9.30 11.17 5.30
CA LEU A 31 8.37 10.70 4.29
C LEU A 31 7.38 9.75 4.93
N VAL A 32 6.11 9.94 4.66
CA VAL A 32 5.06 9.03 5.12
C VAL A 32 4.39 8.40 3.91
N LEU A 33 4.35 7.07 3.87
CA LEU A 33 3.70 6.34 2.80
C LEU A 33 2.27 6.00 3.20
N LEU A 34 1.33 6.42 2.38
CA LEU A 34 -0.08 6.14 2.59
C LEU A 34 -0.55 5.20 1.49
N SER A 35 -1.05 4.05 1.87
CA SER A 35 -1.58 3.08 0.92
C SER A 35 -3.05 3.34 0.63
N ALA A 36 -3.45 3.10 -0.59
CA ALA A 36 -4.86 3.23 -1.01
C ALA A 36 -5.30 1.93 -1.69
N PRO A 37 -5.78 0.94 -0.92
CA PRO A 37 -6.21 -0.34 -1.47
C PRO A 37 -7.58 -0.20 -2.16
N TRP A 38 -7.56 0.24 -3.40
CA TRP A 38 -8.76 0.57 -4.16
C TRP A 38 -8.63 0.09 -5.61
N ASP A 39 -9.59 -0.71 -6.09
CA ASP A 39 -9.56 -1.21 -7.45
C ASP A 39 -10.97 -1.32 -8.07
N VAL A 40 -11.85 -0.41 -7.72
CA VAL A 40 -13.28 -0.48 -8.09
C VAL A 40 -13.49 -0.55 -9.59
N THR A 41 -12.74 0.21 -10.37
CA THR A 41 -13.00 0.37 -11.79
C THR A 41 -11.93 -0.21 -12.71
N VAL A 42 -11.07 -1.11 -12.20
CA VAL A 42 -10.07 -1.74 -13.05
C VAL A 42 -10.75 -2.57 -14.16
N SER A 43 -10.19 -2.49 -15.38
CA SER A 43 -10.84 -3.05 -16.56
C SER A 43 -10.66 -4.54 -16.72
N TYR A 44 -9.58 -5.10 -16.18
CA TYR A 44 -9.30 -6.52 -16.29
C TYR A 44 -9.55 -7.21 -14.95
N ASN A 45 -8.62 -7.98 -14.47
CA ASN A 45 -8.78 -8.66 -13.20
C ASN A 45 -8.64 -7.68 -12.04
N SER A 46 -9.51 -7.81 -11.03
CA SER A 46 -9.31 -7.11 -9.78
C SER A 46 -8.07 -7.69 -9.06
N GLY A 47 -7.57 -6.97 -8.10
CA GLY A 47 -6.39 -7.39 -7.33
C GLY A 47 -5.44 -6.23 -7.04
N THR A 48 -5.59 -5.11 -7.73
CA THR A 48 -4.75 -3.93 -7.49
C THR A 48 -4.88 -3.43 -6.04
N ALA A 49 -6.04 -3.60 -5.42
CA ALA A 49 -6.25 -3.23 -4.01
C ALA A 49 -5.36 -4.02 -3.05
N GLU A 50 -4.84 -5.18 -3.47
CA GLU A 50 -3.94 -5.98 -2.66
C GLU A 50 -2.48 -5.58 -2.87
N GLY A 51 -2.21 -4.68 -3.82
CA GLY A 51 -0.87 -4.21 -4.13
C GLY A 51 -0.10 -3.66 -2.94
N PRO A 52 -0.69 -2.76 -2.15
CA PRO A 52 0.01 -2.19 -1.00
C PRO A 52 0.49 -3.26 -0.02
N GLU A 53 -0.34 -4.25 0.29
CA GLU A 53 0.02 -5.32 1.21
C GLU A 53 1.16 -6.18 0.64
N ALA A 54 1.10 -6.51 -0.64
CA ALA A 54 2.14 -7.28 -1.30
C ALA A 54 3.46 -6.50 -1.36
N ILE A 55 3.42 -5.21 -1.65
CA ILE A 55 4.60 -4.36 -1.67
C ILE A 55 5.18 -4.22 -0.26
N LEU A 56 4.32 -4.04 0.73
CA LEU A 56 4.75 -3.96 2.12
C LEU A 56 5.51 -5.23 2.52
N ALA A 57 4.97 -6.39 2.22
CA ALA A 57 5.61 -7.66 2.54
C ALA A 57 6.96 -7.82 1.83
N ALA A 58 7.01 -7.48 0.54
CA ALA A 58 8.24 -7.58 -0.23
C ALA A 58 9.30 -6.55 0.19
N SER A 59 8.87 -5.41 0.68
CA SER A 59 9.79 -4.30 0.99
C SER A 59 10.78 -4.62 2.11
N THR A 60 10.50 -5.61 2.95
CA THR A 60 11.43 -6.01 4.00
C THR A 60 12.67 -6.70 3.46
N GLN A 61 12.68 -7.07 2.17
CA GLN A 61 13.84 -7.68 1.52
C GLN A 61 14.75 -6.65 0.86
N VAL A 62 14.38 -5.37 0.88
CA VAL A 62 15.16 -4.33 0.22
C VAL A 62 16.37 -3.97 1.04
N GLU A 63 17.51 -3.80 0.38
CA GLU A 63 18.72 -3.32 1.01
C GLU A 63 18.56 -1.86 1.39
N LEU A 64 18.81 -1.54 2.65
CA LEU A 64 18.63 -0.19 3.18
C LEU A 64 19.90 0.67 3.10
N ARG A 65 21.05 0.05 2.81
CA ARG A 65 22.30 0.78 2.74
C ARG A 65 22.70 1.00 1.28
N ASP A 66 22.75 2.24 0.89
CA ASP A 66 23.14 2.64 -0.46
C ASP A 66 24.58 3.13 -0.44
N ALA A 67 25.35 2.80 -1.46
CA ALA A 67 26.77 3.17 -1.53
C ALA A 67 26.99 4.67 -1.53
N HIS A 68 26.09 5.44 -2.14
CA HIS A 68 26.21 6.90 -2.21
C HIS A 68 25.58 7.60 -1.00
N TYR A 69 24.61 6.95 -0.36
CA TYR A 69 23.88 7.54 0.77
C TYR A 69 23.70 6.49 1.86
N PRO A 70 24.81 6.04 2.49
CA PRO A 70 24.73 4.92 3.43
C PRO A 70 23.87 5.17 4.65
N GLU A 71 23.61 6.42 4.98
CA GLU A 71 22.74 6.79 6.09
C GLU A 71 21.37 7.32 5.63
N GLY A 72 21.05 7.16 4.36
CA GLY A 72 19.78 7.67 3.82
C GLY A 72 18.55 7.14 4.54
N TRP A 73 18.57 5.89 5.04
CA TRP A 73 17.47 5.31 5.77
C TRP A 73 17.12 6.09 7.05
N ARG A 74 18.08 6.85 7.61
CA ARG A 74 17.86 7.64 8.83
C ARG A 74 16.92 8.82 8.62
N ARG A 75 16.69 9.22 7.40
CA ARG A 75 15.72 10.28 7.11
C ARG A 75 14.31 9.86 7.52
N GLY A 76 14.07 8.58 7.56
CA GLY A 76 12.83 8.03 8.06
C GLY A 76 11.73 7.95 7.02
N ILE A 77 11.25 6.74 6.80
CA ILE A 77 10.05 6.49 6.01
C ILE A 77 9.11 5.76 6.93
N ALA A 78 7.97 6.36 7.21
CA ALA A 78 6.95 5.75 8.05
C ALA A 78 5.75 5.33 7.21
N THR A 79 4.94 4.43 7.75
CA THR A 79 3.77 3.92 7.09
C THR A 79 2.53 4.42 7.82
N ALA A 80 1.66 5.13 7.13
CA ALA A 80 0.41 5.57 7.72
C ALA A 80 -0.57 4.40 7.83
N ALA A 81 -1.36 4.40 8.88
CA ALA A 81 -2.43 3.42 9.01
C ALA A 81 -3.48 3.64 7.93
N VAL A 82 -3.99 2.57 7.34
CA VAL A 82 -5.05 2.65 6.34
C VAL A 82 -6.38 2.45 7.05
N ASP A 83 -7.34 3.34 6.78
CA ASP A 83 -8.67 3.17 7.33
C ASP A 83 -9.32 1.95 6.68
N PRO A 84 -9.77 0.98 7.46
CA PRO A 84 -10.41 -0.24 6.92
C PRO A 84 -11.59 0.04 6.00
N TRP A 85 -12.24 1.19 6.17
CA TRP A 85 -13.33 1.61 5.31
C TRP A 85 -12.94 1.64 3.83
N ILE A 86 -11.69 1.97 3.52
CA ILE A 86 -11.23 2.09 2.12
C ILE A 86 -11.31 0.73 1.42
N ALA A 87 -10.72 -0.30 2.00
CA ALA A 87 -10.74 -1.64 1.40
C ALA A 87 -12.14 -2.24 1.37
N GLU A 88 -12.90 -2.07 2.44
CA GLU A 88 -14.27 -2.56 2.52
C GLU A 88 -15.17 -1.89 1.51
N THR A 89 -15.04 -0.59 1.35
CA THR A 89 -15.82 0.17 0.38
C THR A 89 -15.42 -0.21 -1.05
N SER A 90 -14.12 -0.37 -1.30
CA SER A 90 -13.63 -0.80 -2.61
C SER A 90 -14.22 -2.15 -2.99
N GLU A 91 -14.20 -3.11 -2.09
CA GLU A 91 -14.74 -4.45 -2.36
C GLU A 91 -16.25 -4.40 -2.67
N ARG A 92 -16.99 -3.65 -1.89
CA ARG A 92 -18.42 -3.50 -2.10
C ARG A 92 -18.76 -2.82 -3.43
N LEU A 93 -18.07 -1.72 -3.72
CA LEU A 93 -18.28 -0.98 -4.96
C LEU A 93 -17.77 -1.75 -6.18
N ARG A 94 -16.74 -2.57 -6.03
CA ARG A 94 -16.24 -3.40 -7.12
C ARG A 94 -17.34 -4.37 -7.61
N THR A 95 -18.08 -4.95 -6.71
CA THR A 95 -19.20 -5.84 -7.07
C THR A 95 -20.22 -5.10 -7.95
N GLU A 96 -20.54 -3.86 -7.61
CA GLU A 96 -21.46 -3.05 -8.42
C GLU A 96 -20.81 -2.66 -9.76
N ALA A 97 -19.54 -2.26 -9.74
CA ALA A 97 -18.84 -1.86 -10.95
C ALA A 97 -18.71 -3.00 -11.96
N GLU A 98 -18.46 -4.22 -11.48
CA GLU A 98 -18.35 -5.39 -12.36
C GLU A 98 -19.61 -5.63 -13.16
N ARG A 99 -20.77 -5.38 -12.57
CA ARG A 99 -22.05 -5.51 -13.27
C ARG A 99 -22.17 -4.51 -14.42
N VAL A 100 -21.74 -3.28 -14.17
CA VAL A 100 -21.76 -2.21 -15.19
C VAL A 100 -20.74 -2.53 -16.28
N ILE A 101 -19.53 -2.92 -15.90
CA ILE A 101 -18.46 -3.25 -16.85
C ILE A 101 -18.91 -4.41 -17.76
N ALA A 102 -19.44 -5.46 -17.18
CA ALA A 102 -19.92 -6.61 -17.94
C ALA A 102 -21.04 -6.22 -18.91
N HIS A 103 -21.94 -5.36 -18.49
CA HIS A 103 -23.01 -4.86 -19.33
C HIS A 103 -22.48 -4.08 -20.52
N LEU A 104 -21.50 -3.19 -20.29
CA LEU A 104 -20.89 -2.39 -21.36
C LEU A 104 -20.06 -3.26 -22.31
N GLU A 105 -19.34 -4.21 -21.77
CA GLU A 105 -18.54 -5.14 -22.62
C GLU A 105 -19.43 -6.01 -23.49
N ALA A 106 -20.65 -6.29 -23.09
CA ALA A 106 -21.62 -7.03 -23.87
C ALA A 106 -22.35 -6.16 -24.90
N GLY A 107 -21.96 -4.87 -25.03
CA GLY A 107 -22.57 -3.95 -25.98
C GLY A 107 -23.79 -3.23 -25.45
N GLY A 108 -24.05 -3.28 -24.16
CA GLY A 108 -25.16 -2.58 -23.55
C GLY A 108 -24.93 -1.07 -23.44
N GLU A 109 -25.98 -0.35 -23.12
CA GLU A 109 -25.92 1.09 -22.90
C GLU A 109 -26.34 1.43 -21.48
N LEU A 110 -25.80 2.52 -20.94
CA LEU A 110 -26.21 3.00 -19.64
C LEU A 110 -27.52 3.77 -19.80
N THR A 111 -28.45 3.54 -18.88
CA THR A 111 -29.74 4.24 -18.85
C THR A 111 -29.89 4.94 -17.51
N ASP A 112 -30.75 5.95 -17.47
CA ASP A 112 -30.98 6.73 -16.26
C ASP A 112 -31.60 5.91 -15.12
N THR A 113 -32.15 4.75 -15.44
CA THR A 113 -32.77 3.88 -14.45
C THR A 113 -31.89 2.69 -14.07
N GLY A 114 -30.69 2.65 -14.59
CA GLY A 114 -29.76 1.52 -14.46
C GLY A 114 -29.00 1.45 -13.17
#